data_23226e8abbf5d6d33bce9a11fa0608de
#
_entry.id   23226e8abbf5d6d33bce9a11fa0608de
#
_cell.length_a   1.000
_cell.length_b   1.000
_cell.length_c   1.000
_cell.angle_alpha   90.00
_cell.angle_beta   90.00
_cell.angle_gamma   90.00
#
_symmetry.space_group_name_H-M   'P 1'
#
loop_
_entity.id
_entity.type
_entity.pdbx_description
1 polymer ?
#
loop_
_entity_poly.entity_id
_entity_poly.type
_entity_poly.pdbx_seq_one_letter_code
_entity_poly.pdbx_strand_id
1 'polypeptide(L)'
;MVHAGGEFRLGEHAVYPGTFDPITPGHLGIIERARHLFARITVLVATNSDKQPASTPSGRAIQLRRELPADWDNVSVAAWAGLTVAFCRQHGADVIIRGARNRSDRRHEYQLAAMNEALGITTLLLPAQPELAAMSSTVMRGLGS
;
A
#
# COMPACT_ATOMS: atom_id res chain seq x y z
N MET A 1 -10.57 14.41 -16.49
CA MET A 1 -10.05 15.13 -16.75
C MET A 1 -9.09 15.38 -16.25
N VAL A 2 -8.57 15.60 -16.90
CA VAL A 2 -7.51 16.13 -16.43
C VAL A 2 -7.89 17.40 -15.97
N HIS A 3 -7.92 17.60 -14.83
CA HIS A 3 -8.22 18.82 -14.30
C HIS A 3 -7.08 19.72 -14.45
N ALA A 4 -7.25 20.85 -13.99
CA ALA A 4 -6.17 21.80 -13.97
C ALA A 4 -4.98 21.12 -13.34
N GLY A 5 -3.93 21.07 -13.96
CA GLY A 5 -2.80 20.33 -13.53
C GLY A 5 -2.66 18.99 -14.20
N GLY A 6 -3.67 18.54 -14.90
CA GLY A 6 -3.56 17.32 -15.69
C GLY A 6 -3.26 16.07 -14.89
N GLU A 7 -3.76 15.98 -13.70
CA GLU A 7 -3.44 14.85 -12.85
C GLU A 7 -4.06 13.58 -13.39
N PHE A 8 -3.22 12.55 -13.44
CA PHE A 8 -3.67 11.23 -13.82
C PHE A 8 -4.10 10.45 -12.59
N ARG A 9 -5.24 9.79 -12.66
CA ARG A 9 -5.71 8.93 -11.58
C ARG A 9 -6.13 7.59 -12.15
N LEU A 10 -5.78 6.52 -11.42
CA LEU A 10 -6.21 5.17 -11.75
C LEU A 10 -7.60 4.88 -11.19
N GLY A 11 -8.04 5.59 -10.17
CA GLY A 11 -9.35 5.38 -9.57
C GLY A 11 -9.60 6.32 -8.42
N GLU A 12 -10.75 6.12 -7.76
CA GLU A 12 -11.17 6.99 -6.67
C GLU A 12 -10.60 6.60 -5.33
N HIS A 13 -10.68 5.32 -4.97
CA HIS A 13 -10.32 4.89 -3.62
C HIS A 13 -9.58 3.57 -3.66
N ALA A 14 -8.36 3.56 -3.13
CA ALA A 14 -7.58 2.35 -2.98
C ALA A 14 -7.24 2.12 -1.51
N VAL A 15 -7.02 0.86 -1.16
CA VAL A 15 -6.70 0.45 0.21
C VAL A 15 -5.32 -0.21 0.19
N TYR A 16 -4.46 0.20 1.11
CA TYR A 16 -3.14 -0.40 1.29
C TYR A 16 -3.11 -1.10 2.65
N PRO A 17 -3.28 -2.43 2.67
CA PRO A 17 -3.33 -3.17 3.93
C PRO A 17 -1.95 -3.60 4.39
N GLY A 18 -1.79 -3.72 5.69
CA GLY A 18 -0.57 -4.25 6.28
C GLY A 18 -0.66 -4.26 7.79
N THR A 19 0.31 -4.86 8.44
CA THR A 19 0.38 -4.83 9.90
C THR A 19 1.02 -3.53 10.40
N PHE A 20 1.97 -2.99 9.65
CA PHE A 20 2.66 -1.72 9.95
C PHE A 20 3.13 -1.66 11.41
N ASP A 21 3.95 -2.62 11.79
CA ASP A 21 4.43 -2.77 13.16
C ASP A 21 5.96 -2.89 13.18
N PRO A 22 6.68 -1.79 12.99
CA PRO A 22 6.23 -0.44 12.63
C PRO A 22 6.14 -0.23 11.11
N ILE A 23 5.70 0.96 10.72
CA ILE A 23 5.79 1.38 9.33
C ILE A 23 7.26 1.60 8.97
N THR A 24 7.61 1.27 7.75
CA THR A 24 8.99 1.37 7.26
C THR A 24 9.08 2.39 6.13
N PRO A 25 10.30 2.82 5.77
CA PRO A 25 10.47 3.68 4.60
C PRO A 25 9.94 3.06 3.32
N GLY A 26 9.99 1.73 3.18
CA GLY A 26 9.41 1.05 2.04
C GLY A 26 7.89 1.22 1.97
N HIS A 27 7.23 1.11 3.10
CA HIS A 27 5.78 1.37 3.18
C HIS A 27 5.48 2.82 2.81
N LEU A 28 6.23 3.75 3.37
CA LEU A 28 6.02 5.18 3.08
C LEU A 28 6.20 5.48 1.60
N GLY A 29 7.19 4.85 0.96
CA GLY A 29 7.42 5.03 -0.46
C GLY A 29 6.27 4.54 -1.31
N ILE A 30 5.65 3.42 -0.93
CA ILE A 30 4.49 2.90 -1.64
C ILE A 30 3.30 3.84 -1.48
N ILE A 31 3.06 4.29 -0.25
CA ILE A 31 1.95 5.22 0.02
C ILE A 31 2.14 6.52 -0.76
N GLU A 32 3.36 7.03 -0.78
CA GLU A 32 3.67 8.28 -1.46
C GLU A 32 3.40 8.18 -2.96
N ARG A 33 3.78 7.07 -3.58
CA ARG A 33 3.50 6.87 -5.00
C ARG A 33 2.02 6.66 -5.27
N ALA A 34 1.37 5.87 -4.42
CA ALA A 34 -0.04 5.53 -4.60
C ALA A 34 -0.94 6.75 -4.42
N ARG A 35 -0.61 7.66 -3.50
CA ARG A 35 -1.47 8.81 -3.23
C ARG A 35 -1.62 9.73 -4.44
N HIS A 36 -0.70 9.65 -5.38
CA HIS A 36 -0.80 10.43 -6.62
C HIS A 36 -1.61 9.74 -7.70
N LEU A 37 -1.95 8.45 -7.51
CA LEU A 37 -2.67 7.66 -8.50
C LEU A 37 -4.16 7.53 -8.20
N PHE A 38 -4.57 7.85 -6.98
CA PHE A 38 -5.96 7.69 -6.54
C PHE A 38 -6.43 8.95 -5.85
N ALA A 39 -7.73 9.20 -5.92
CA ALA A 39 -8.29 10.35 -5.21
C ALA A 39 -8.12 10.19 -3.70
N ARG A 40 -8.25 8.96 -3.17
CA ARG A 40 -8.11 8.67 -1.76
C ARG A 40 -7.38 7.35 -1.55
N ILE A 41 -6.54 7.31 -0.53
CA ILE A 41 -5.87 6.09 -0.08
C ILE A 41 -6.25 5.86 1.37
N THR A 42 -6.66 4.65 1.70
CA THR A 42 -6.79 4.23 3.10
C THR A 42 -5.68 3.24 3.41
N VAL A 43 -4.83 3.60 4.36
CA VAL A 43 -3.84 2.67 4.89
C VAL A 43 -4.55 1.85 5.97
N LEU A 44 -4.64 0.55 5.75
CA LEU A 44 -5.48 -0.31 6.57
C LEU A 44 -4.61 -1.16 7.47
N VAL A 45 -4.67 -0.87 8.77
CA VAL A 45 -3.91 -1.63 9.76
C VAL A 45 -4.70 -2.89 10.08
N ALA A 46 -4.18 -4.03 9.63
CA ALA A 46 -4.89 -5.29 9.73
C ALA A 46 -4.49 -6.05 11.00
N THR A 47 -5.46 -6.76 11.54
CA THR A 47 -5.19 -7.69 12.62
C THR A 47 -4.66 -8.98 12.03
N ASN A 48 -3.65 -9.55 12.66
CA ASN A 48 -3.20 -10.90 12.34
C ASN A 48 -3.37 -11.76 13.58
N SER A 49 -4.38 -12.63 13.56
CA SER A 49 -4.72 -13.44 14.72
C SER A 49 -3.63 -14.44 15.08
N ASP A 50 -2.76 -14.80 14.15
CA ASP A 50 -1.71 -15.75 14.38
C ASP A 50 -0.47 -15.16 15.02
N LYS A 51 -0.44 -13.84 15.18
CA LYS A 51 0.69 -13.14 15.75
C LYS A 51 0.21 -12.28 16.90
N GLN A 52 1.09 -12.10 17.86
CA GLN A 52 0.85 -11.15 18.94
C GLN A 52 1.75 -9.95 18.70
N PRO A 53 1.28 -8.96 17.99
CA PRO A 53 2.10 -7.78 17.73
C PRO A 53 2.37 -7.02 19.03
N ALA A 54 3.42 -6.21 19.01
CA ALA A 54 3.81 -5.43 20.17
C ALA A 54 2.74 -4.40 20.54
N SER A 55 1.86 -4.04 19.61
CA SER A 55 0.84 -3.05 19.84
C SER A 55 -0.48 -3.51 19.22
N THR A 56 -1.58 -2.94 19.69
CA THR A 56 -2.90 -3.24 19.15
C THR A 56 -3.06 -2.61 17.77
N PRO A 57 -3.98 -3.12 16.93
CA PRO A 57 -4.24 -2.49 15.64
C PRO A 57 -4.65 -1.03 15.76
N SER A 58 -5.48 -0.70 16.74
CA SER A 58 -5.88 0.69 16.97
C SER A 58 -4.70 1.56 17.39
N GLY A 59 -3.84 1.02 18.25
CA GLY A 59 -2.64 1.74 18.68
C GLY A 59 -1.68 1.96 17.52
N ARG A 60 -1.52 0.96 16.66
CA ARG A 60 -0.68 1.11 15.47
C ARG A 60 -1.26 2.14 14.50
N ALA A 61 -2.59 2.18 14.37
CA ALA A 61 -3.22 3.17 13.50
C ALA A 61 -2.98 4.59 14.00
N ILE A 62 -3.05 4.81 15.31
CA ILE A 62 -2.75 6.11 15.90
C ILE A 62 -1.29 6.48 15.65
N GLN A 63 -0.38 5.53 15.88
CA GLN A 63 1.04 5.73 15.66
C GLN A 63 1.32 6.07 14.20
N LEU A 64 0.69 5.34 13.29
CA LEU A 64 0.86 5.52 11.87
C LEU A 64 0.41 6.91 11.41
N ARG A 65 -0.72 7.38 11.92
CA ARG A 65 -1.19 8.72 11.59
C ARG A 65 -0.19 9.79 11.96
N ARG A 66 0.54 9.60 13.07
CA ARG A 66 1.55 10.53 13.51
C ARG A 66 2.79 10.51 12.63
N GLU A 67 3.07 9.39 11.99
CA GLU A 67 4.26 9.23 11.16
C GLU A 67 4.03 9.63 9.71
N LEU A 68 2.79 9.71 9.27
CA LEU A 68 2.50 10.14 7.89
C LEU A 68 2.65 11.65 7.79
N PRO A 69 3.21 12.14 6.68
CA PRO A 69 3.32 13.60 6.48
C PRO A 69 1.96 14.28 6.57
N ALA A 70 1.93 15.41 7.26
CA ALA A 70 0.68 16.10 7.52
C ALA A 70 0.03 16.66 6.26
N ASP A 71 0.82 16.88 5.21
CA ASP A 71 0.31 17.41 3.96
C ASP A 71 -0.23 16.33 3.00
N TRP A 72 -0.20 15.07 3.42
CA TRP A 72 -0.82 13.98 2.64
C TRP A 72 -2.31 13.93 2.97
N ASP A 73 -3.04 14.90 2.51
CA ASP A 73 -4.44 15.11 2.90
C ASP A 73 -5.42 14.12 2.28
N ASN A 74 -4.99 13.36 1.26
CA ASN A 74 -5.82 12.31 0.68
C ASN A 74 -5.52 10.91 1.23
N VAL A 75 -4.71 10.82 2.29
CA VAL A 75 -4.35 9.56 2.92
C VAL A 75 -5.00 9.48 4.29
N SER A 76 -5.73 8.41 4.55
CA SER A 76 -6.33 8.16 5.85
C SER A 76 -5.86 6.82 6.38
N VAL A 77 -6.05 6.59 7.67
CA VAL A 77 -5.63 5.37 8.34
C VAL A 77 -6.83 4.79 9.07
N ALA A 78 -7.04 3.49 8.95
CA ALA A 78 -8.08 2.77 9.67
C ALA A 78 -7.54 1.46 10.19
N ALA A 79 -8.12 0.97 11.28
CA ALA A 79 -7.84 -0.36 11.80
C ALA A 79 -9.00 -1.28 11.42
N TRP A 80 -8.69 -2.51 11.07
CA TRP A 80 -9.70 -3.43 10.59
C TRP A 80 -9.39 -4.86 11.03
N ALA A 81 -10.40 -5.53 11.55
CA ALA A 81 -10.31 -6.95 11.89
C ALA A 81 -11.20 -7.69 10.90
N GLY A 82 -10.60 -8.40 9.96
CA GLY A 82 -11.34 -9.15 8.96
C GLY A 82 -10.67 -9.05 7.60
N LEU A 83 -11.37 -9.50 6.58
CA LEU A 83 -10.84 -9.51 5.23
C LEU A 83 -10.75 -8.10 4.67
N THR A 84 -9.64 -7.81 4.00
CA THR A 84 -9.46 -6.52 3.34
C THR A 84 -10.54 -6.28 2.30
N VAL A 85 -10.95 -7.32 1.57
CA VAL A 85 -12.01 -7.22 0.57
C VAL A 85 -13.33 -6.75 1.20
N ALA A 86 -13.63 -7.21 2.41
CA ALA A 86 -14.83 -6.77 3.11
C ALA A 86 -14.78 -5.28 3.44
N PHE A 87 -13.61 -4.81 3.86
CA PHE A 87 -13.41 -3.38 4.07
C PHE A 87 -13.64 -2.60 2.78
N CYS A 88 -13.06 -3.08 1.68
CA CYS A 88 -13.21 -2.41 0.39
C CYS A 88 -14.67 -2.28 -0.02
N ARG A 89 -15.44 -3.34 0.13
CA ARG A 89 -16.85 -3.32 -0.23
C ARG A 89 -17.64 -2.37 0.64
N GLN A 90 -17.32 -2.33 1.93
CA GLN A 90 -18.04 -1.49 2.88
C GLN A 90 -17.73 -0.01 2.66
N HIS A 91 -16.53 0.31 2.20
CA HIS A 91 -16.07 1.70 2.08
C HIS A 91 -15.93 2.17 0.65
N GLY A 92 -16.40 1.40 -0.31
CA GLY A 92 -16.40 1.85 -1.70
C GLY A 92 -15.02 1.89 -2.35
N ALA A 93 -14.09 1.06 -1.90
CA ALA A 93 -12.78 0.92 -2.53
C ALA A 93 -12.81 -0.27 -3.47
N ASP A 94 -12.26 -0.10 -4.65
CA ASP A 94 -12.24 -1.17 -5.65
C ASP A 94 -10.82 -1.63 -6.01
N VAL A 95 -9.82 -1.08 -5.37
CA VAL A 95 -8.41 -1.42 -5.60
C VAL A 95 -7.72 -1.69 -4.28
N ILE A 96 -6.97 -2.78 -4.22
CA ILE A 96 -6.07 -3.09 -3.11
C ILE A 96 -4.64 -2.91 -3.61
N ILE A 97 -3.83 -2.16 -2.88
CA ILE A 97 -2.43 -1.93 -3.21
C ILE A 97 -1.58 -2.90 -2.41
N ARG A 98 -0.63 -3.53 -3.08
CA ARG A 98 0.34 -4.42 -2.45
C ARG A 98 1.74 -4.05 -2.91
N GLY A 99 2.70 -4.17 -2.00
CA GLY A 99 4.11 -4.00 -2.33
C GLY A 99 4.77 -5.35 -2.56
N ALA A 100 5.72 -5.40 -3.48
CA ALA A 100 6.47 -6.63 -3.74
C ALA A 100 7.95 -6.27 -3.86
N ARG A 101 8.82 -6.98 -3.15
CA ARG A 101 10.23 -6.67 -3.09
C ARG A 101 11.09 -7.63 -3.90
N ASN A 102 10.64 -8.86 -4.08
CA ASN A 102 11.43 -9.87 -4.77
C ASN A 102 10.52 -10.82 -5.52
N ARG A 103 11.12 -11.79 -6.22
CA ARG A 103 10.37 -12.72 -7.05
C ARG A 103 9.40 -13.58 -6.22
N SER A 104 9.82 -14.00 -5.05
CA SER A 104 8.98 -14.81 -4.18
C SER A 104 7.78 -14.01 -3.69
N ASP A 105 8.01 -12.76 -3.25
CA ASP A 105 6.93 -11.86 -2.87
C ASP A 105 5.94 -11.69 -4.02
N ARG A 106 6.44 -11.47 -5.24
CA ARG A 106 5.56 -11.25 -6.39
C ARG A 106 4.68 -12.44 -6.69
N ARG A 107 5.24 -13.65 -6.58
CA ARG A 107 4.47 -14.86 -6.82
C ARG A 107 3.31 -14.97 -5.83
N HIS A 108 3.60 -14.74 -4.56
CA HIS A 108 2.59 -14.78 -3.52
C HIS A 108 1.53 -13.70 -3.75
N GLU A 109 1.96 -12.51 -4.12
CA GLU A 109 1.03 -11.40 -4.36
C GLU A 109 0.17 -11.65 -5.58
N TYR A 110 0.69 -12.31 -6.62
CA TYR A 110 -0.14 -12.67 -7.77
C TYR A 110 -1.24 -13.66 -7.40
N GLN A 111 -0.95 -14.58 -6.48
CA GLN A 111 -1.97 -15.51 -6.01
C GLN A 111 -3.07 -14.76 -5.25
N LEU A 112 -2.69 -13.84 -4.39
CA LEU A 112 -3.66 -13.00 -3.68
C LEU A 112 -4.45 -12.13 -4.64
N ALA A 113 -3.79 -11.60 -5.67
CA ALA A 113 -4.44 -10.78 -6.68
C ALA A 113 -5.51 -11.56 -7.42
N ALA A 114 -5.23 -12.81 -7.76
CA ALA A 114 -6.21 -13.66 -8.44
C ALA A 114 -7.43 -13.90 -7.55
N MET A 115 -7.21 -14.13 -6.25
CA MET A 115 -8.32 -14.27 -5.30
C MET A 115 -9.15 -13.00 -5.22
N ASN A 116 -8.49 -11.86 -5.12
CA ASN A 116 -9.18 -10.57 -5.03
C ASN A 116 -9.99 -10.30 -6.28
N GLU A 117 -9.44 -10.59 -7.45
CA GLU A 117 -10.17 -10.43 -8.71
C GLU A 117 -11.42 -11.28 -8.75
N ALA A 118 -11.33 -12.52 -8.28
CA ALA A 118 -12.50 -13.40 -8.21
C ALA A 118 -13.58 -12.81 -7.30
N LEU A 119 -13.19 -11.97 -6.34
CA LEU A 119 -14.13 -11.31 -5.43
C LEU A 119 -14.50 -9.90 -5.89
N GLY A 120 -14.07 -9.50 -7.08
CA GLY A 120 -14.44 -8.22 -7.67
C GLY A 120 -13.57 -7.04 -7.27
N ILE A 121 -12.39 -7.31 -6.69
CA ILE A 121 -11.48 -6.24 -6.27
C ILE A 121 -10.16 -6.39 -7.04
N THR A 122 -9.73 -5.32 -7.67
CA THR A 122 -8.47 -5.30 -8.42
C THR A 122 -7.30 -5.11 -7.47
N THR A 123 -6.21 -5.84 -7.70
CA THR A 123 -4.98 -5.65 -6.95
C THR A 123 -3.94 -4.95 -7.81
N LEU A 124 -3.39 -3.87 -7.29
CA LEU A 124 -2.30 -3.14 -7.93
C LEU A 124 -1.02 -3.46 -7.19
N LEU A 125 -0.05 -4.04 -7.90
CA LEU A 125 1.24 -4.36 -7.33
C LEU A 125 2.22 -3.23 -7.63
N LEU A 126 2.78 -2.65 -6.59
CA LEU A 126 3.82 -1.64 -6.72
C LEU A 126 5.12 -2.24 -6.23
N PRO A 127 6.17 -2.23 -7.06
CA PRO A 127 7.45 -2.74 -6.59
C PRO A 127 7.99 -1.83 -5.50
N ALA A 128 8.54 -2.42 -4.45
CA ALA A 128 9.22 -1.66 -3.43
C ALA A 128 10.47 -1.05 -4.04
N GLN A 129 10.72 0.21 -3.71
CA GLN A 129 11.92 0.86 -4.21
C GLN A 129 13.12 0.31 -3.45
N PRO A 130 14.18 -0.09 -4.15
CA PRO A 130 15.39 -0.51 -3.48
C PRO A 130 16.01 0.68 -2.77
N GLU A 131 16.88 0.39 -1.80
CA GLU A 131 17.64 1.45 -1.17
C GLU A 131 18.44 2.20 -2.22
N LEU A 132 18.61 3.50 -2.00
CA LEU A 132 19.25 4.35 -2.97
C LEU A 132 20.65 3.85 -3.37
N ALA A 133 21.44 3.41 -2.41
CA ALA A 133 22.78 2.92 -2.70
C ALA A 133 22.76 1.66 -3.57
N ALA A 134 21.86 0.72 -3.24
CA ALA A 134 21.74 -0.50 -4.03
C ALA A 134 21.20 -0.21 -5.42
N MET A 135 20.28 0.71 -5.53
CA MET A 135 19.73 1.11 -6.81
C MET A 135 20.80 1.77 -7.68
N SER A 136 21.60 2.66 -7.09
CA SER A 136 22.68 3.31 -7.81
C SER A 136 23.69 2.31 -8.33
N SER A 137 24.07 1.35 -7.51
CA SER A 137 25.01 0.30 -7.94
C SER A 137 24.45 -0.51 -9.10
N THR A 138 23.18 -0.85 -9.03
CA THR A 138 22.52 -1.61 -10.10
C THR A 138 22.49 -0.82 -11.39
N VAL A 139 22.13 0.44 -11.32
CA VAL A 139 22.07 1.31 -12.49
C VAL A 139 23.46 1.47 -13.10
N MET A 140 24.46 1.69 -12.29
CA MET A 140 25.83 1.84 -12.78
C MET A 140 26.31 0.59 -13.50
N ARG A 141 26.06 -0.58 -12.95
CA ARG A 141 26.43 -1.84 -13.60
C ARG A 141 25.68 -2.03 -14.91
N GLY A 142 24.40 -1.69 -14.94
CA GLY A 142 23.60 -1.80 -16.15
C GLY A 142 24.10 -0.88 -17.25
N LEU A 143 24.47 0.32 -16.90
CA LEU A 143 24.98 1.29 -17.87
C LEU A 143 26.40 0.97 -18.32
N GLY A 144 27.16 0.30 -17.48
CA GLY A 144 28.53 -0.05 -17.80
C GLY A 144 28.70 -1.33 -18.59
N SER A 145 27.64 -2.07 -18.83
CA SER A 145 27.73 -3.36 -19.52
C SER A 145 27.29 -3.28 -20.96
#